data_2dcf2257e1bd2bbc1efbf7f18a1ee989
#
_entry.id   2dcf2257e1bd2bbc1efbf7f18a1ee989
#
_cell.length_a   1.000
_cell.length_b   1.000
_cell.length_c   1.000
_cell.angle_alpha   90.00
_cell.angle_beta   90.00
_cell.angle_gamma   90.00
#
_symmetry.space_group_name_H-M   'P 1'
#
loop_
_entity.id
_entity.type
_entity.pdbx_description
1 polymer ?
#
loop_
_entity_poly.entity_id
_entity_poly.type
_entity_poly.pdbx_seq_one_letter_code
_entity_poly.pdbx_strand_id
1 'polypeptide(L)'
;MKIGLLLGSFNPVTIAHVAMATSVLNSGVCDKVLFVVAKHNPWKKEEPAPFDLRCQMIEAATRPLGDKCEVCRFEEKYEPPVYSYIPINEAIKAYPKDHICLIAGSDTIDSIPRWRNYEAEIKGKVEFIEITRGETNSAKGLTYLPWDGDCYYNEKLDFHVNRLIIRNLDISSTMVRWMVGKGMNPYPFVTEEVNRIITENNLYK
;
A
#
# COMPACT_ATOMS: atom_id res chain seq x y z
N MET A 1 -4.05 -18.79 3.92
CA MET A 1 -3.47 -17.63 4.61
C MET A 1 -4.32 -16.39 4.33
N LYS A 2 -4.19 -15.34 5.15
CA LYS A 2 -4.65 -14.00 4.80
C LYS A 2 -3.49 -13.18 4.23
N ILE A 3 -3.66 -12.66 3.03
CA ILE A 3 -2.63 -11.92 2.30
C ILE A 3 -3.10 -10.48 2.10
N GLY A 4 -2.34 -9.54 2.64
CA GLY A 4 -2.59 -8.12 2.50
C GLY A 4 -1.93 -7.55 1.25
N LEU A 5 -2.68 -6.88 0.39
CA LEU A 5 -2.15 -6.13 -0.76
C LEU A 5 -1.97 -4.67 -0.39
N LEU A 6 -0.76 -4.18 -0.42
CA LEU A 6 -0.43 -2.77 -0.29
C LEU A 6 -0.11 -2.21 -1.69
N LEU A 7 -1.11 -1.57 -2.31
CA LEU A 7 -0.97 -0.99 -3.66
C LEU A 7 -0.32 0.39 -3.58
N GLY A 8 0.69 0.64 -4.41
CA GLY A 8 1.33 1.96 -4.40
C GLY A 8 2.35 2.17 -5.50
N SER A 9 2.66 3.45 -5.76
CA SER A 9 3.77 3.81 -6.66
C SER A 9 5.13 3.58 -6.00
N PHE A 10 5.21 3.69 -4.66
CA PHE A 10 6.45 3.57 -3.87
C PHE A 10 7.61 4.36 -4.48
N ASN A 11 7.41 5.64 -4.68
CA ASN A 11 8.33 6.53 -5.41
C ASN A 11 8.92 7.65 -4.50
N PRO A 12 9.84 7.29 -3.56
CA PRO A 12 10.27 5.95 -3.13
C PRO A 12 9.35 5.32 -2.09
N VAL A 13 9.63 4.06 -1.71
CA VAL A 13 9.13 3.47 -0.48
C VAL A 13 9.68 4.25 0.72
N THR A 14 8.86 4.43 1.76
CA THR A 14 9.23 5.16 2.99
C THR A 14 9.06 4.26 4.21
N ILE A 15 9.63 4.68 5.35
CA ILE A 15 9.40 3.96 6.62
C ILE A 15 7.92 3.89 7.01
N ALA A 16 7.08 4.84 6.55
CA ALA A 16 5.63 4.76 6.78
C ALA A 16 5.00 3.55 6.06
N HIS A 17 5.41 3.24 4.84
CA HIS A 17 4.93 2.04 4.13
C HIS A 17 5.38 0.76 4.83
N VAL A 18 6.63 0.71 5.31
CA VAL A 18 7.15 -0.43 6.07
C VAL A 18 6.40 -0.59 7.39
N ALA A 19 6.12 0.52 8.09
CA ALA A 19 5.35 0.50 9.33
C ALA A 19 3.90 0.02 9.11
N MET A 20 3.25 0.40 8.01
CA MET A 20 1.92 -0.13 7.65
C MET A 20 1.96 -1.65 7.50
N ALA A 21 2.91 -2.18 6.73
CA ALA A 21 3.08 -3.63 6.55
C ALA A 21 3.38 -4.34 7.88
N THR A 22 4.31 -3.79 8.68
CA THR A 22 4.68 -4.31 9.99
C THR A 22 3.49 -4.36 10.95
N SER A 23 2.67 -3.31 10.98
CA SER A 23 1.49 -3.23 11.85
C SER A 23 0.44 -4.28 11.46
N VAL A 24 0.20 -4.47 10.18
CA VAL A 24 -0.72 -5.49 9.67
C VAL A 24 -0.23 -6.90 10.04
N LEU A 25 1.06 -7.18 9.89
CA LEU A 25 1.65 -8.47 10.26
C LEU A 25 1.62 -8.72 11.78
N ASN A 26 1.97 -7.71 12.58
CA ASN A 26 2.03 -7.84 14.04
C ASN A 26 0.64 -7.92 14.68
N SER A 27 -0.39 -7.35 14.06
CA SER A 27 -1.77 -7.50 14.53
C SER A 27 -2.35 -8.89 14.28
N GLY A 28 -1.71 -9.70 13.45
CA GLY A 28 -2.22 -11.01 13.05
C GLY A 28 -3.40 -10.97 12.07
N VAL A 29 -3.78 -9.77 11.57
CA VAL A 29 -4.85 -9.63 10.58
C VAL A 29 -4.46 -10.23 9.24
N CYS A 30 -3.16 -10.18 8.88
CA CYS A 30 -2.62 -10.91 7.73
C CYS A 30 -1.37 -11.70 8.09
N ASP A 31 -1.17 -12.81 7.39
CA ASP A 31 0.02 -13.67 7.50
C ASP A 31 1.17 -13.15 6.64
N LYS A 32 0.83 -12.47 5.54
CA LYS A 32 1.79 -11.96 4.54
C LYS A 32 1.31 -10.64 3.95
N VAL A 33 2.24 -9.77 3.57
CA VAL A 33 1.97 -8.50 2.87
C VAL A 33 2.69 -8.48 1.53
N LEU A 34 1.94 -8.22 0.45
CA LEU A 34 2.44 -8.02 -0.89
C LEU A 34 2.50 -6.53 -1.22
N PHE A 35 3.68 -6.02 -1.49
CA PHE A 35 3.87 -4.68 -2.04
C PHE A 35 3.63 -4.74 -3.55
N VAL A 36 2.47 -4.30 -3.99
CA VAL A 36 2.08 -4.31 -5.40
C VAL A 36 2.47 -2.98 -6.04
N VAL A 37 3.51 -3.02 -6.84
CA VAL A 37 4.12 -1.83 -7.41
C VAL A 37 3.34 -1.36 -8.64
N ALA A 38 2.78 -0.14 -8.58
CA ALA A 38 2.14 0.47 -9.74
C ALA A 38 3.18 0.82 -10.81
N LYS A 39 2.99 0.36 -12.06
CA LYS A 39 3.87 0.70 -13.19
C LYS A 39 3.82 2.21 -13.43
N HIS A 40 2.61 2.74 -13.57
CA HIS A 40 2.34 4.17 -13.66
C HIS A 40 0.98 4.47 -13.02
N ASN A 41 0.94 5.41 -12.08
CA ASN A 41 -0.32 5.83 -11.50
C ASN A 41 -1.04 6.82 -12.45
N PRO A 42 -2.21 6.47 -13.02
CA PRO A 42 -2.89 7.28 -14.02
C PRO A 42 -3.32 8.68 -13.51
N TRP A 43 -3.35 8.87 -12.20
CA TRP A 43 -3.70 10.13 -11.55
C TRP A 43 -2.50 11.04 -11.27
N LYS A 44 -1.26 10.56 -11.52
CA LYS A 44 -0.04 11.33 -11.32
C LYS A 44 0.53 11.76 -12.66
N LYS A 45 0.87 13.05 -12.78
CA LYS A 45 1.47 13.63 -13.99
C LYS A 45 2.97 13.39 -14.09
N GLU A 46 3.63 13.19 -12.94
CA GLU A 46 5.07 13.00 -12.87
C GLU A 46 5.44 11.56 -13.18
N GLU A 47 6.43 11.38 -14.06
CA GLU A 47 7.03 10.05 -14.26
C GLU A 47 7.70 9.58 -12.97
N PRO A 48 7.37 8.38 -12.50
CA PRO A 48 8.04 7.82 -11.33
C PRO A 48 9.47 7.39 -11.69
N ALA A 49 10.30 7.18 -10.66
CA ALA A 49 11.57 6.49 -10.82
C ALA A 49 11.38 5.14 -11.53
N PRO A 50 12.40 4.61 -12.23
CA PRO A 50 12.31 3.35 -12.95
C PRO A 50 11.67 2.23 -12.11
N PHE A 51 10.81 1.44 -12.74
CA PHE A 51 10.04 0.40 -12.07
C PHE A 51 10.91 -0.56 -11.27
N ASP A 52 12.03 -1.01 -11.87
CA ASP A 52 12.99 -1.90 -11.23
C ASP A 52 13.65 -1.30 -9.99
N LEU A 53 14.01 -0.03 -10.04
CA LEU A 53 14.62 0.64 -8.88
C LEU A 53 13.60 0.80 -7.73
N ARG A 54 12.32 1.02 -8.05
CA ARG A 54 11.28 1.06 -7.01
C ARG A 54 11.06 -0.31 -6.38
N CYS A 55 11.09 -1.39 -7.16
CA CYS A 55 11.04 -2.76 -6.63
C CYS A 55 12.26 -3.05 -5.74
N GLN A 56 13.48 -2.74 -6.18
CA GLN A 56 14.70 -2.90 -5.39
C GLN A 56 14.67 -2.12 -4.07
N MET A 57 14.16 -0.89 -4.10
CA MET A 57 14.00 -0.08 -2.88
C MET A 57 13.05 -0.74 -1.88
N ILE A 58 11.94 -1.34 -2.34
CA ILE A 58 11.00 -2.05 -1.46
C ILE A 58 11.66 -3.31 -0.89
N GLU A 59 12.31 -4.12 -1.72
CA GLU A 59 13.04 -5.32 -1.28
C GLU A 59 14.07 -4.98 -0.20
N ALA A 60 14.83 -3.89 -0.41
CA ALA A 60 15.79 -3.41 0.57
C ALA A 60 15.13 -2.97 1.88
N ALA A 61 14.04 -2.20 1.81
CA ALA A 61 13.34 -1.67 2.97
C ALA A 61 12.61 -2.74 3.79
N THR A 62 12.12 -3.80 3.13
CA THR A 62 11.33 -4.87 3.76
C THR A 62 12.15 -6.10 4.14
N ARG A 63 13.44 -6.14 3.80
CA ARG A 63 14.34 -7.27 4.13
C ARG A 63 14.25 -7.75 5.59
N PRO A 64 14.13 -6.86 6.61
CA PRO A 64 13.99 -7.31 8.00
C PRO A 64 12.69 -8.10 8.30
N LEU A 65 11.68 -8.00 7.42
CA LEU A 65 10.40 -8.69 7.57
C LEU A 65 10.42 -10.10 6.95
N GLY A 66 11.50 -10.47 6.26
CA GLY A 66 11.70 -11.80 5.66
C GLY A 66 10.58 -12.20 4.70
N ASP A 67 10.23 -13.47 4.71
CA ASP A 67 9.24 -14.08 3.81
C ASP A 67 7.81 -13.58 4.02
N LYS A 68 7.58 -12.80 5.09
CA LYS A 68 6.28 -12.19 5.37
C LYS A 68 5.97 -10.99 4.47
N CYS A 69 6.98 -10.44 3.77
CA CYS A 69 6.81 -9.38 2.79
C CYS A 69 7.36 -9.81 1.42
N GLU A 70 6.63 -9.45 0.37
CA GLU A 70 7.02 -9.76 -1.01
C GLU A 70 6.72 -8.58 -1.92
N VAL A 71 7.60 -8.34 -2.90
CA VAL A 71 7.39 -7.33 -3.95
C VAL A 71 6.70 -8.00 -5.14
N CYS A 72 5.52 -7.51 -5.51
CA CYS A 72 4.75 -8.05 -6.62
C CYS A 72 4.78 -7.10 -7.83
N ARG A 73 5.20 -7.65 -8.94
CA ARG A 73 5.38 -6.97 -10.22
C ARG A 73 4.19 -7.21 -11.18
N PHE A 74 2.98 -7.35 -10.65
CA PHE A 74 1.79 -7.70 -11.43
C PHE A 74 1.50 -6.73 -12.59
N GLU A 75 1.84 -5.45 -12.42
CA GLU A 75 1.58 -4.43 -13.43
C GLU A 75 2.66 -4.36 -14.53
N GLU A 76 3.81 -5.01 -14.34
CA GLU A 76 4.94 -4.90 -15.28
C GLU A 76 4.58 -5.28 -16.72
N LYS A 77 3.79 -6.33 -16.89
CA LYS A 77 3.38 -6.87 -18.19
C LYS A 77 2.27 -6.08 -18.89
N TYR A 78 1.67 -5.10 -18.20
CA TYR A 78 0.57 -4.31 -18.74
C TYR A 78 1.04 -2.95 -19.25
N GLU A 79 0.38 -2.43 -20.29
CA GLU A 79 0.59 -1.06 -20.72
C GLU A 79 -0.30 -0.09 -19.93
N PRO A 80 0.25 1.06 -19.50
CA PRO A 80 -0.55 2.08 -18.81
C PRO A 80 -1.71 2.61 -19.69
N PRO A 81 -2.85 2.96 -19.10
CA PRO A 81 -3.13 3.01 -17.64
C PRO A 81 -3.55 1.66 -17.06
N VAL A 82 -2.92 1.26 -15.95
CA VAL A 82 -3.28 0.07 -15.20
C VAL A 82 -4.17 0.46 -14.01
N TYR A 83 -5.38 -0.07 -13.94
CA TYR A 83 -6.34 0.22 -12.89
C TYR A 83 -6.28 -0.84 -11.78
N SER A 84 -6.57 -0.46 -10.54
CA SER A 84 -6.38 -1.29 -9.34
C SER A 84 -7.04 -2.67 -9.39
N TYR A 85 -8.15 -2.85 -10.11
CA TYR A 85 -8.79 -4.16 -10.26
C TYR A 85 -7.89 -5.18 -10.99
N ILE A 86 -6.98 -4.73 -11.85
CA ILE A 86 -6.07 -5.60 -12.60
C ILE A 86 -5.10 -6.30 -11.65
N PRO A 87 -4.23 -5.60 -10.89
CA PRO A 87 -3.31 -6.26 -9.96
C PRO A 87 -4.02 -6.99 -8.81
N ILE A 88 -5.22 -6.57 -8.40
CA ILE A 88 -6.04 -7.30 -7.42
C ILE A 88 -6.44 -8.68 -8.00
N ASN A 89 -6.94 -8.73 -9.23
CA ASN A 89 -7.31 -9.99 -9.88
C ASN A 89 -6.07 -10.87 -10.17
N GLU A 90 -4.91 -10.29 -10.47
CA GLU A 90 -3.65 -11.06 -10.59
C GLU A 90 -3.26 -11.69 -9.25
N ALA A 91 -3.42 -10.96 -8.14
CA ALA A 91 -3.17 -11.53 -6.82
C ALA A 91 -4.14 -12.68 -6.49
N ILE A 92 -5.44 -12.52 -6.77
CA ILE A 92 -6.44 -13.59 -6.56
C ILE A 92 -6.08 -14.84 -7.39
N LYS A 93 -5.61 -14.67 -8.63
CA LYS A 93 -5.18 -15.78 -9.48
C LYS A 93 -3.89 -16.44 -8.97
N ALA A 94 -2.94 -15.66 -8.48
CA ALA A 94 -1.67 -16.17 -7.96
C ALA A 94 -1.84 -16.93 -6.63
N TYR A 95 -2.84 -16.54 -5.83
CA TYR A 95 -3.11 -17.11 -4.51
C TYR A 95 -4.55 -17.63 -4.39
N PRO A 96 -4.96 -18.62 -5.18
CA PRO A 96 -6.38 -19.04 -5.33
C PRO A 96 -6.96 -19.74 -4.10
N LYS A 97 -6.13 -20.09 -3.12
CA LYS A 97 -6.53 -20.75 -1.86
C LYS A 97 -6.46 -19.84 -0.65
N ASP A 98 -6.06 -18.59 -0.86
CA ASP A 98 -5.80 -17.62 0.18
C ASP A 98 -6.84 -16.49 0.15
N HIS A 99 -7.04 -15.85 1.30
CA HIS A 99 -7.92 -14.68 1.40
C HIS A 99 -7.13 -13.42 1.11
N ILE A 100 -7.59 -12.65 0.15
CA ILE A 100 -6.95 -11.39 -0.25
C ILE A 100 -7.59 -10.23 0.50
N CYS A 101 -6.76 -9.42 1.15
CA CYS A 101 -7.18 -8.20 1.84
C CYS A 101 -6.50 -6.99 1.18
N LEU A 102 -7.23 -5.92 0.91
CA LEU A 102 -6.66 -4.66 0.43
C LEU A 102 -6.32 -3.76 1.61
N ILE A 103 -5.04 -3.42 1.78
CA ILE A 103 -4.56 -2.50 2.81
C ILE A 103 -4.57 -1.09 2.24
N ALA A 104 -5.27 -0.16 2.89
CA ALA A 104 -5.37 1.20 2.43
C ALA A 104 -5.55 2.21 3.59
N GLY A 105 -5.09 3.43 3.38
CA GLY A 105 -5.41 4.54 4.28
C GLY A 105 -6.86 4.97 4.18
N SER A 106 -7.37 5.69 5.19
CA SER A 106 -8.76 6.15 5.28
C SER A 106 -9.23 6.91 4.03
N ASP A 107 -8.41 7.81 3.48
CA ASP A 107 -8.74 8.57 2.27
C ASP A 107 -8.91 7.66 1.04
N THR A 108 -8.10 6.60 0.97
CA THR A 108 -8.18 5.61 -0.09
C THR A 108 -9.43 4.76 0.06
N ILE A 109 -9.73 4.27 1.27
CA ILE A 109 -10.97 3.51 1.57
C ILE A 109 -12.20 4.29 1.11
N ASP A 110 -12.30 5.59 1.42
CA ASP A 110 -13.41 6.45 0.98
C ASP A 110 -13.52 6.57 -0.55
N SER A 111 -12.44 6.35 -1.28
CA SER A 111 -12.39 6.46 -2.74
C SER A 111 -12.70 5.17 -3.48
N ILE A 112 -12.53 4.00 -2.85
CA ILE A 112 -12.63 2.67 -3.46
C ILE A 112 -13.95 2.45 -4.22
N PRO A 113 -15.14 2.84 -3.70
CA PRO A 113 -16.40 2.66 -4.44
C PRO A 113 -16.46 3.39 -5.78
N ARG A 114 -15.58 4.38 -6.00
CA ARG A 114 -15.47 5.14 -7.26
C ARG A 114 -14.37 4.60 -8.18
N TRP A 115 -13.66 3.55 -7.78
CA TRP A 115 -12.65 2.95 -8.62
C TRP A 115 -13.27 2.27 -9.83
N ARG A 116 -12.55 2.31 -10.95
CA ARG A 116 -13.01 1.68 -12.18
C ARG A 116 -13.29 0.19 -11.95
N ASN A 117 -14.45 -0.26 -12.42
CA ASN A 117 -14.93 -1.64 -12.31
C ASN A 117 -15.07 -2.16 -10.86
N TYR A 118 -15.24 -1.27 -9.88
CA TYR A 118 -15.37 -1.67 -8.48
C TYR A 118 -16.45 -2.73 -8.27
N GLU A 119 -17.69 -2.47 -8.74
CA GLU A 119 -18.84 -3.38 -8.53
C GLU A 119 -18.62 -4.76 -9.16
N ALA A 120 -17.98 -4.83 -10.33
CA ALA A 120 -17.81 -6.08 -11.06
C ALA A 120 -16.55 -6.85 -10.65
N GLU A 121 -15.49 -6.13 -10.27
CA GLU A 121 -14.15 -6.72 -10.19
C GLU A 121 -13.51 -6.69 -8.80
N ILE A 122 -14.04 -5.90 -7.86
CA ILE A 122 -13.44 -5.75 -6.53
C ILE A 122 -14.44 -6.11 -5.43
N LYS A 123 -15.65 -5.57 -5.51
CA LYS A 123 -16.68 -5.76 -4.48
C LYS A 123 -16.97 -7.23 -4.22
N GLY A 124 -16.90 -7.64 -2.97
CA GLY A 124 -17.14 -9.02 -2.55
C GLY A 124 -16.01 -10.02 -2.89
N LYS A 125 -14.92 -9.58 -3.55
CA LYS A 125 -13.78 -10.44 -3.89
C LYS A 125 -12.60 -10.31 -2.93
N VAL A 126 -12.50 -9.17 -2.22
CA VAL A 126 -11.42 -8.89 -1.28
C VAL A 126 -11.97 -8.29 0.01
N GLU A 127 -11.30 -8.55 1.12
CA GLU A 127 -11.52 -7.84 2.38
C GLU A 127 -10.76 -6.52 2.39
N PHE A 128 -11.08 -5.63 3.34
CA PHE A 128 -10.41 -4.34 3.47
C PHE A 128 -9.78 -4.19 4.84
N ILE A 129 -8.58 -3.60 4.87
CA ILE A 129 -7.86 -3.21 6.09
C ILE A 129 -7.62 -1.72 6.00
N GLU A 130 -8.28 -0.96 6.86
CA GLU A 130 -8.08 0.47 6.96
C GLU A 130 -6.92 0.76 7.91
N ILE A 131 -5.92 1.47 7.41
CA ILE A 131 -4.86 2.05 8.22
C ILE A 131 -5.20 3.51 8.48
N THR A 132 -5.46 3.85 9.75
CA THR A 132 -5.75 5.22 10.15
C THR A 132 -4.63 5.81 10.98
N ARG A 133 -4.41 7.13 10.84
CA ARG A 133 -3.38 7.90 11.56
C ARG A 133 -3.87 8.44 12.92
N GLY A 134 -4.93 7.87 13.46
CA GLY A 134 -5.55 8.25 14.72
C GLY A 134 -7.08 8.17 14.65
N GLU A 135 -7.75 8.37 15.78
CA GLU A 135 -9.20 8.24 15.88
C GLU A 135 -9.99 9.22 15.00
N THR A 136 -9.39 10.39 14.71
CA THR A 136 -10.04 11.46 13.95
C THR A 136 -10.01 11.31 12.43
N ASN A 137 -9.18 10.42 11.90
CA ASN A 137 -8.95 10.24 10.46
C ASN A 137 -9.52 8.92 9.94
N SER A 138 -10.62 8.45 10.49
CA SER A 138 -11.31 7.26 9.95
C SER A 138 -12.11 7.58 8.71
N ALA A 139 -12.27 6.60 7.83
CA ALA A 139 -13.12 6.71 6.66
C ALA A 139 -14.57 7.04 7.06
N LYS A 140 -15.20 7.94 6.32
CA LYS A 140 -16.60 8.33 6.57
C LYS A 140 -17.53 7.17 6.21
N GLY A 141 -18.58 6.97 7.03
CA GLY A 141 -19.58 5.92 6.81
C GLY A 141 -19.17 4.56 7.35
N LEU A 142 -18.25 4.52 8.33
CA LEU A 142 -17.97 3.32 9.11
C LEU A 142 -19.00 3.19 10.24
N THR A 143 -19.57 2.00 10.37
CA THR A 143 -20.42 1.62 11.50
C THR A 143 -19.69 0.57 12.33
N TYR A 144 -19.57 0.81 13.62
CA TYR A 144 -18.89 -0.11 14.54
C TYR A 144 -19.72 -1.37 14.78
N LEU A 145 -19.09 -2.52 14.68
CA LEU A 145 -19.66 -3.81 15.03
C LEU A 145 -19.10 -4.27 16.40
N PRO A 146 -19.95 -4.33 17.45
CA PRO A 146 -19.49 -4.41 18.85
C PRO A 146 -18.91 -5.78 19.27
N TRP A 147 -18.83 -6.76 18.42
CA TRP A 147 -18.45 -8.15 18.77
C TRP A 147 -17.23 -8.69 18.07
N ASP A 148 -16.54 -7.87 17.27
CA ASP A 148 -15.36 -8.30 16.50
C ASP A 148 -14.21 -7.27 16.59
N GLY A 149 -13.96 -6.75 17.78
CA GLY A 149 -12.86 -5.84 18.04
C GLY A 149 -12.91 -4.58 17.18
N ASP A 150 -11.83 -4.33 16.41
CA ASP A 150 -11.72 -3.17 15.53
C ASP A 150 -12.29 -3.40 14.11
N CYS A 151 -13.28 -4.30 13.97
CA CYS A 151 -14.00 -4.52 12.72
C CYS A 151 -15.22 -3.60 12.61
N TYR A 152 -15.38 -2.97 11.47
CA TYR A 152 -16.44 -2.03 11.15
C TYR A 152 -17.13 -2.42 9.86
N TYR A 153 -18.43 -2.16 9.77
CA TYR A 153 -19.14 -2.22 8.50
C TYR A 153 -19.09 -0.87 7.80
N ASN A 154 -18.67 -0.86 6.55
CA ASN A 154 -18.68 0.34 5.73
C ASN A 154 -19.83 0.27 4.72
N GLU A 155 -20.83 1.14 4.89
CA GLU A 155 -22.03 1.16 4.05
C GLU A 155 -21.74 1.41 2.56
N LYS A 156 -20.73 2.22 2.25
CA LYS A 156 -20.35 2.52 0.85
C LYS A 156 -19.68 1.36 0.15
N LEU A 157 -18.90 0.58 0.89
CA LEU A 157 -18.23 -0.60 0.39
C LEU A 157 -19.15 -1.82 0.41
N ASP A 158 -20.22 -1.77 1.20
CA ASP A 158 -21.09 -2.90 1.52
C ASP A 158 -20.26 -4.10 2.01
N PHE A 159 -19.30 -3.81 2.91
CA PHE A 159 -18.30 -4.77 3.37
C PHE A 159 -17.76 -4.44 4.76
N HIS A 160 -17.25 -5.47 5.45
CA HIS A 160 -16.57 -5.30 6.72
C HIS A 160 -15.11 -4.86 6.51
N VAL A 161 -14.67 -3.91 7.33
CA VAL A 161 -13.34 -3.32 7.27
C VAL A 161 -12.63 -3.55 8.61
N ASN A 162 -11.52 -4.25 8.62
CA ASN A 162 -10.62 -4.31 9.78
C ASN A 162 -9.84 -3.01 9.87
N ARG A 163 -9.88 -2.36 11.03
CA ARG A 163 -9.26 -1.07 11.25
C ARG A 163 -8.05 -1.20 12.15
N LEU A 164 -6.91 -0.70 11.68
CA LEU A 164 -5.68 -0.63 12.45
C LEU A 164 -5.25 0.82 12.64
N ILE A 165 -4.99 1.20 13.89
CA ILE A 165 -4.52 2.53 14.25
C ILE A 165 -3.01 2.54 14.31
N ILE A 166 -2.37 3.32 13.43
CA ILE A 166 -0.93 3.59 13.48
C ILE A 166 -0.73 5.03 13.93
N ARG A 167 -0.11 5.22 15.11
CA ARG A 167 0.17 6.56 15.61
C ARG A 167 1.38 7.19 14.89
N ASN A 168 1.18 8.38 14.35
CA ASN A 168 2.20 9.35 13.94
C ASN A 168 3.28 8.90 12.95
N LEU A 169 2.91 8.57 11.71
CA LEU A 169 3.87 8.55 10.61
C LEU A 169 3.37 9.43 9.45
N ASP A 170 3.44 10.74 9.64
CA ASP A 170 3.15 11.69 8.55
C ASP A 170 4.37 11.86 7.64
N ILE A 171 4.70 10.77 6.95
CA ILE A 171 5.82 10.68 6.03
C ILE A 171 5.28 10.29 4.66
N SER A 172 5.56 11.11 3.66
CA SER A 172 5.14 10.84 2.29
C SER A 172 6.33 10.73 1.33
N SER A 173 6.16 9.96 0.25
CA SER A 173 7.15 9.90 -0.82
C SER A 173 7.38 11.29 -1.46
N THR A 174 6.35 12.13 -1.51
CA THR A 174 6.46 13.52 -2.02
C THR A 174 7.41 14.34 -1.16
N MET A 175 7.33 14.24 0.17
CA MET A 175 8.25 14.91 1.08
C MET A 175 9.70 14.43 0.84
N VAL A 176 9.89 13.11 0.70
CA VAL A 176 11.23 12.54 0.43
C VAL A 176 11.81 13.06 -0.88
N ARG A 177 11.03 13.08 -1.97
CA ARG A 177 11.47 13.62 -3.26
C ARG A 177 11.81 15.11 -3.18
N TRP A 178 11.01 15.89 -2.46
CA TRP A 178 11.28 17.31 -2.22
C TRP A 178 12.60 17.51 -1.47
N MET A 179 12.86 16.72 -0.41
CA MET A 179 14.11 16.80 0.35
C MET A 179 15.32 16.52 -0.55
N VAL A 180 15.28 15.42 -1.33
CA VAL A 180 16.38 15.07 -2.25
C VAL A 180 16.59 16.15 -3.31
N GLY A 181 15.52 16.69 -3.90
CA GLY A 181 15.58 17.79 -4.88
C GLY A 181 16.15 19.11 -4.28
N LYS A 182 16.17 19.24 -2.95
CA LYS A 182 16.84 20.34 -2.23
C LYS A 182 18.25 19.99 -1.74
N GLY A 183 18.79 18.82 -2.11
CA GLY A 183 20.08 18.35 -1.66
C GLY A 183 20.12 17.91 -0.18
N MET A 184 18.95 17.69 0.43
CA MET A 184 18.85 17.24 1.82
C MET A 184 18.92 15.70 1.88
N ASN A 185 19.49 15.17 2.97
CA ASN A 185 19.48 13.74 3.23
C ASN A 185 18.09 13.30 3.70
N PRO A 186 17.41 12.36 2.99
CA PRO A 186 16.08 11.89 3.35
C PRO A 186 16.07 10.86 4.51
N TYR A 187 17.22 10.42 5.02
CA TYR A 187 17.29 9.59 6.22
C TYR A 187 16.85 10.41 7.46
N PRO A 188 16.03 9.90 8.38
CA PRO A 188 15.55 8.51 8.51
C PRO A 188 14.15 8.23 7.90
N PHE A 189 13.64 9.08 7.00
CA PHE A 189 12.31 8.89 6.40
C PHE A 189 12.25 7.75 5.38
N VAL A 190 13.41 7.32 4.92
CA VAL A 190 13.67 6.08 4.19
C VAL A 190 14.73 5.28 4.92
N THR A 191 14.87 3.98 4.64
CA THR A 191 15.99 3.20 5.20
C THR A 191 17.32 3.63 4.59
N GLU A 192 18.43 3.28 5.24
CA GLU A 192 19.76 3.60 4.74
C GLU A 192 20.03 3.01 3.35
N GLU A 193 19.58 1.76 3.13
CA GLU A 193 19.71 1.09 1.84
C GLU A 193 18.89 1.77 0.74
N VAL A 194 17.67 2.23 1.06
CA VAL A 194 16.86 3.01 0.11
C VAL A 194 17.52 4.33 -0.20
N ASN A 195 18.07 5.03 0.79
CA ASN A 195 18.80 6.27 0.59
C ASN A 195 20.05 6.06 -0.30
N ARG A 196 20.76 4.94 -0.11
CA ARG A 196 21.90 4.56 -0.96
C ARG A 196 21.46 4.37 -2.42
N ILE A 197 20.37 3.62 -2.68
CA ILE A 197 19.83 3.41 -4.03
C ILE A 197 19.45 4.75 -4.68
N ILE A 198 18.79 5.65 -3.93
CA ILE A 198 18.45 6.99 -4.41
C ILE A 198 19.70 7.76 -4.84
N THR A 199 20.74 7.73 -4.02
CA THR A 199 21.99 8.49 -4.25
C THR A 199 22.78 7.94 -5.42
N GLU A 200 23.02 6.62 -5.46
CA GLU A 200 23.79 5.93 -6.51
C GLU A 200 23.15 6.08 -7.90
N ASN A 201 21.82 6.15 -7.97
CA ASN A 201 21.09 6.28 -9.24
C ASN A 201 20.64 7.73 -9.55
N ASN A 202 21.09 8.71 -8.77
CA ASN A 202 20.76 10.13 -8.95
C ASN A 202 19.23 10.40 -9.05
N LEU A 203 18.41 9.66 -8.31
CA LEU A 203 16.96 9.80 -8.33
C LEU A 203 16.51 11.10 -7.64
N TYR A 204 15.43 11.68 -8.16
CA TYR A 204 14.70 12.81 -7.56
C TYR A 204 15.49 14.14 -7.45
N LYS A 205 16.58 14.31 -8.21
CA LYS A 205 17.37 15.54 -8.27
C LYS A 205 16.78 16.58 -9.21
#